data_ebf9d7b8aa6831f733420c819d6c57b5
#
_entry.id   ebf9d7b8aa6831f733420c819d6c57b5
#
_cell.length_a   1.000
_cell.length_b   1.000
_cell.length_c   1.000
_cell.angle_alpha   90.00
_cell.angle_beta   90.00
_cell.angle_gamma   90.00
#
_symmetry.space_group_name_H-M   'P 1'
#
loop_
_entity.id
_entity.type
_entity.pdbx_description
1 polymer ?
#
loop_
_entity_poly.entity_id
_entity_poly.type
_entity_poly.pdbx_seq_one_letter_code
_entity_poly.pdbx_strand_id
1 'polypeptide(L)'
;MTPRLTECRDWFIRLLKEEHRHSLFELGCATGVEGLEFVRAGLHYTGVDLSEESIHLARAKGLDASVANGRSLPFADASFPAVWTMGTLMHVRNTRINDVVSELVRVSATGAPIAVGLWSGDDEEVLNQDDEDEQRRFFSRRSDATVLRIFGAHGDVEHFETWPEGMGIESGPGAGQWVQHYQFLVLRTPPGPTS
;
A
#
# COMPACT_ATOMS: atom_id res chain seq x y z
N MET A 1 -8.77 2.80 10.67
CA MET A 1 -8.97 3.18 9.24
C MET A 1 -10.03 4.25 9.16
N THR A 2 -9.84 5.23 8.30
CA THR A 2 -10.82 6.30 8.09
C THR A 2 -12.01 5.81 7.25
N PRO A 3 -13.17 6.50 7.30
CA PRO A 3 -14.33 6.12 6.50
C PRO A 3 -14.01 6.00 5.00
N ARG A 4 -13.20 6.93 4.46
CA ARG A 4 -12.84 6.94 3.03
C ARG A 4 -12.00 5.74 2.62
N LEU A 5 -11.01 5.36 3.42
CA LEU A 5 -10.20 4.16 3.16
C LEU A 5 -11.04 2.87 3.25
N THR A 6 -12.04 2.84 4.13
CA THR A 6 -13.01 1.74 4.17
C THR A 6 -13.79 1.65 2.87
N GLU A 7 -14.25 2.79 2.31
CA GLU A 7 -14.93 2.84 1.02
C GLU A 7 -14.05 2.34 -0.13
N CYS A 8 -12.76 2.73 -0.15
CA CYS A 8 -11.78 2.26 -1.14
C CYS A 8 -11.58 0.74 -1.05
N ARG A 9 -11.44 0.19 0.17
CA ARG A 9 -11.35 -1.26 0.37
C ARG A 9 -12.59 -1.98 -0.14
N ASP A 10 -13.77 -1.51 0.25
CA ASP A 10 -15.03 -2.15 -0.13
C ASP A 10 -15.26 -2.06 -1.65
N TRP A 11 -14.85 -0.96 -2.27
CA TRP A 11 -14.84 -0.83 -3.73
C TRP A 11 -13.86 -1.82 -4.37
N PHE A 12 -12.65 -1.95 -3.84
CA PHE A 12 -11.65 -2.90 -4.34
C PHE A 12 -12.12 -4.36 -4.21
N ILE A 13 -12.76 -4.72 -3.09
CA ILE A 13 -13.37 -6.04 -2.91
C ILE A 13 -14.44 -6.31 -3.98
N ARG A 14 -15.29 -5.33 -4.32
CA ARG A 14 -16.27 -5.47 -5.40
C ARG A 14 -15.59 -5.68 -6.76
N LEU A 15 -14.57 -4.88 -7.07
CA LEU A 15 -13.77 -5.04 -8.30
C LEU A 15 -13.20 -6.47 -8.42
N LEU A 16 -12.61 -7.00 -7.34
CA LEU A 16 -12.05 -8.35 -7.36
C LEU A 16 -13.13 -9.42 -7.61
N LYS A 17 -14.32 -9.27 -7.02
CA LYS A 17 -15.45 -10.18 -7.24
C LYS A 17 -15.97 -10.12 -8.69
N GLU A 18 -16.11 -8.93 -9.25
CA GLU A 18 -16.53 -8.70 -10.64
C GLU A 18 -15.52 -9.30 -11.62
N GLU A 19 -14.22 -9.23 -11.31
CA GLU A 19 -13.15 -9.84 -12.10
C GLU A 19 -12.90 -11.33 -11.78
N HIS A 20 -13.72 -11.96 -10.95
CA HIS A 20 -13.56 -13.36 -10.51
C HIS A 20 -12.21 -13.66 -9.88
N ARG A 21 -11.63 -12.70 -9.15
CA ARG A 21 -10.38 -12.85 -8.40
C ARG A 21 -10.70 -13.28 -6.98
N HIS A 22 -10.18 -14.41 -6.56
CA HIS A 22 -10.53 -15.06 -5.29
C HIS A 22 -9.43 -14.97 -4.24
N SER A 23 -8.29 -14.39 -4.56
CA SER A 23 -7.19 -14.21 -3.63
C SER A 23 -6.49 -12.86 -3.81
N LEU A 24 -5.83 -12.38 -2.76
CA LEU A 24 -5.00 -11.19 -2.82
C LEU A 24 -3.80 -11.30 -1.89
N PHE A 25 -2.79 -10.52 -2.20
CA PHE A 25 -1.59 -10.31 -1.41
C PHE A 25 -1.61 -8.90 -0.78
N GLU A 26 -1.24 -8.80 0.50
CA GLU A 26 -1.07 -7.50 1.17
C GLU A 26 0.39 -7.27 1.56
N LEU A 27 0.98 -6.18 1.07
CA LEU A 27 2.26 -5.68 1.53
C LEU A 27 2.07 -4.64 2.63
N GLY A 28 2.71 -4.89 3.80
CA GLY A 28 2.55 -4.04 4.98
C GLY A 28 1.26 -4.33 5.73
N CYS A 29 1.01 -5.60 5.98
CA CYS A 29 -0.25 -6.05 6.60
C CYS A 29 -0.39 -5.68 8.08
N ALA A 30 0.67 -5.16 8.71
CA ALA A 30 0.72 -4.84 10.12
C ALA A 30 0.09 -5.98 10.97
N THR A 31 -0.81 -5.64 11.90
CA THR A 31 -1.49 -6.64 12.74
C THR A 31 -2.67 -7.34 12.05
N GLY A 32 -2.83 -7.20 10.72
CA GLY A 32 -3.83 -7.92 9.92
C GLY A 32 -5.27 -7.40 10.05
N VAL A 33 -5.46 -6.12 10.31
CA VAL A 33 -6.82 -5.52 10.41
C VAL A 33 -7.53 -5.61 9.06
N GLU A 34 -6.87 -5.22 7.99
CA GLU A 34 -7.40 -5.28 6.63
C GLU A 34 -7.56 -6.73 6.15
N GLY A 35 -6.57 -7.58 6.45
CA GLY A 35 -6.60 -9.00 6.12
C GLY A 35 -7.86 -9.70 6.62
N LEU A 36 -8.33 -9.38 7.84
CA LEU A 36 -9.58 -9.93 8.37
C LEU A 36 -10.79 -9.53 7.52
N GLU A 37 -10.85 -8.31 7.01
CA GLU A 37 -11.96 -7.86 6.18
C GLU A 37 -11.96 -8.55 4.81
N PHE A 38 -10.78 -8.77 4.22
CA PHE A 38 -10.65 -9.54 2.99
C PHE A 38 -11.10 -11.01 3.18
N VAL A 39 -10.67 -11.65 4.27
CA VAL A 39 -11.11 -13.01 4.61
C VAL A 39 -12.63 -13.07 4.84
N ARG A 40 -13.21 -12.09 5.57
CA ARG A 40 -14.67 -11.97 5.76
C ARG A 40 -15.42 -11.79 4.46
N ALA A 41 -14.81 -11.13 3.48
CA ALA A 41 -15.37 -10.97 2.15
C ALA A 41 -15.27 -12.23 1.27
N GLY A 42 -14.64 -13.31 1.78
CA GLY A 42 -14.50 -14.61 1.12
C GLY A 42 -13.27 -14.72 0.22
N LEU A 43 -12.26 -13.86 0.41
CA LEU A 43 -11.01 -13.90 -0.35
C LEU A 43 -9.94 -14.73 0.40
N HIS A 44 -9.14 -15.48 -0.33
CA HIS A 44 -7.90 -16.04 0.18
C HIS A 44 -6.89 -14.93 0.36
N TYR A 45 -6.31 -14.84 1.54
CA TYR A 45 -5.45 -13.75 1.93
C TYR A 45 -4.04 -14.23 2.26
N THR A 46 -3.04 -13.50 1.78
CA THR A 46 -1.64 -13.65 2.18
C THR A 46 -1.08 -12.26 2.49
N GLY A 47 -0.52 -12.06 3.68
CA GLY A 47 0.05 -10.79 4.12
C GLY A 47 1.54 -10.88 4.44
N VAL A 48 2.26 -9.78 4.24
CA VAL A 48 3.64 -9.65 4.73
C VAL A 48 3.86 -8.30 5.42
N ASP A 49 4.74 -8.31 6.41
CA ASP A 49 5.23 -7.11 7.07
C ASP A 49 6.69 -7.30 7.50
N LEU A 50 7.42 -6.21 7.76
CA LEU A 50 8.77 -6.27 8.30
C LEU A 50 8.79 -6.55 9.81
N SER A 51 7.71 -6.23 10.53
CA SER A 51 7.57 -6.37 11.98
C SER A 51 7.20 -7.80 12.36
N GLU A 52 8.10 -8.52 13.02
CA GLU A 52 7.84 -9.85 13.58
C GLU A 52 6.69 -9.83 14.58
N GLU A 53 6.60 -8.78 15.40
CA GLU A 53 5.52 -8.60 16.38
C GLU A 53 4.16 -8.45 15.68
N SER A 54 4.09 -7.60 14.66
CA SER A 54 2.88 -7.44 13.85
C SER A 54 2.44 -8.74 13.21
N ILE A 55 3.37 -9.49 12.64
CA ILE A 55 3.09 -10.81 12.03
C ILE A 55 2.62 -11.82 13.08
N HIS A 56 3.21 -11.82 14.28
CA HIS A 56 2.73 -12.67 15.36
C HIS A 56 1.26 -12.37 15.70
N LEU A 57 0.88 -11.09 15.79
CA LEU A 57 -0.49 -10.66 16.06
C LEU A 57 -1.45 -10.99 14.91
N ALA A 58 -1.00 -10.85 13.66
CA ALA A 58 -1.81 -11.22 12.49
C ALA A 58 -2.10 -12.73 12.46
N ARG A 59 -1.07 -13.56 12.69
CA ARG A 59 -1.20 -15.02 12.79
C ARG A 59 -2.10 -15.46 13.95
N ALA A 60 -2.04 -14.77 15.08
CA ALA A 60 -2.92 -15.06 16.22
C ALA A 60 -4.41 -14.85 15.89
N LYS A 61 -4.72 -14.04 14.85
CA LYS A 61 -6.07 -13.86 14.31
C LYS A 61 -6.45 -14.88 13.22
N GLY A 62 -5.57 -15.86 12.95
CA GLY A 62 -5.79 -16.90 11.94
C GLY A 62 -5.43 -16.49 10.50
N LEU A 63 -4.72 -15.39 10.32
CA LEU A 63 -4.31 -14.94 8.99
C LEU A 63 -3.03 -15.65 8.51
N ASP A 64 -2.96 -15.92 7.20
CA ASP A 64 -1.71 -16.30 6.54
C ASP A 64 -0.84 -15.04 6.39
N ALA A 65 0.17 -14.93 7.23
CA ALA A 65 1.06 -13.78 7.26
C ALA A 65 2.51 -14.18 7.54
N SER A 66 3.47 -13.49 6.94
CA SER A 66 4.89 -13.81 7.12
C SER A 66 5.77 -12.55 7.12
N VAL A 67 6.93 -12.65 7.78
CA VAL A 67 7.92 -11.57 7.77
C VAL A 67 8.60 -11.57 6.41
N ALA A 68 8.50 -10.44 5.69
CA ALA A 68 9.22 -10.28 4.42
C ALA A 68 9.50 -8.79 4.12
N ASN A 69 10.53 -8.57 3.30
CA ASN A 69 10.87 -7.24 2.80
C ASN A 69 10.26 -7.04 1.42
N GLY A 70 9.51 -5.95 1.22
CA GLY A 70 8.87 -5.61 -0.06
C GLY A 70 9.83 -5.45 -1.25
N ARG A 71 11.13 -5.36 -1.02
CA ARG A 71 12.16 -5.33 -2.07
C ARG A 71 12.62 -6.71 -2.55
N SER A 72 12.22 -7.77 -1.85
CA SER A 72 12.55 -9.16 -2.19
C SER A 72 11.51 -10.06 -1.56
N LEU A 73 10.42 -10.28 -2.26
CA LEU A 73 9.30 -11.08 -1.78
C LEU A 73 9.56 -12.58 -2.05
N PRO A 74 9.31 -13.46 -1.05
CA PRO A 74 9.60 -14.88 -1.16
C PRO A 74 8.52 -15.65 -1.95
N PHE A 75 8.02 -15.04 -3.02
CA PHE A 75 6.97 -15.59 -3.87
C PHE A 75 7.43 -15.69 -5.32
N ALA A 76 6.90 -16.66 -6.05
CA ALA A 76 7.16 -16.80 -7.48
C ALA A 76 6.51 -15.66 -8.28
N ASP A 77 6.94 -15.48 -9.52
CA ASP A 77 6.35 -14.53 -10.44
C ASP A 77 4.87 -14.88 -10.69
N ALA A 78 4.04 -13.85 -10.84
CA ALA A 78 2.61 -13.98 -11.15
C ALA A 78 1.81 -14.84 -10.14
N SER A 79 2.22 -14.87 -8.87
CA SER A 79 1.58 -15.66 -7.80
C SER A 79 0.23 -15.12 -7.36
N PHE A 80 0.00 -13.81 -7.49
CA PHE A 80 -1.18 -13.17 -6.90
C PHE A 80 -2.05 -12.47 -7.95
N PRO A 81 -3.35 -12.77 -7.98
CA PRO A 81 -4.28 -12.11 -8.91
C PRO A 81 -4.65 -10.67 -8.51
N ALA A 82 -4.30 -10.24 -7.31
CA ALA A 82 -4.51 -8.88 -6.82
C ALA A 82 -3.54 -8.53 -5.69
N VAL A 83 -3.24 -7.25 -5.52
CA VAL A 83 -2.38 -6.72 -4.46
C VAL A 83 -3.04 -5.52 -3.78
N TRP A 84 -2.85 -5.44 -2.46
CA TRP A 84 -3.26 -4.33 -1.61
C TRP A 84 -2.07 -3.82 -0.80
N THR A 85 -1.86 -2.50 -0.73
CA THR A 85 -0.83 -1.90 0.12
C THR A 85 -1.25 -0.50 0.55
N MET A 86 -1.57 -0.33 1.83
CA MET A 86 -2.05 0.94 2.37
C MET A 86 -1.11 1.45 3.45
N GLY A 87 -0.71 2.73 3.34
CA GLY A 87 0.14 3.38 4.33
C GLY A 87 1.54 2.77 4.48
N THR A 88 2.00 1.96 3.55
CA THR A 88 3.27 1.22 3.63
C THR A 88 4.37 1.86 2.79
N LEU A 89 4.08 2.15 1.53
CA LEU A 89 5.10 2.62 0.58
C LEU A 89 5.61 4.04 0.88
N MET A 90 4.92 4.79 1.73
CA MET A 90 5.41 6.05 2.26
C MET A 90 6.61 5.90 3.20
N HIS A 91 6.89 4.68 3.70
CA HIS A 91 8.08 4.37 4.49
C HIS A 91 9.26 3.90 3.63
N VAL A 92 9.11 3.87 2.31
CA VAL A 92 10.14 3.47 1.35
C VAL A 92 10.82 4.72 0.77
N ARG A 93 12.16 4.78 0.82
CA ARG A 93 12.95 5.88 0.25
C ARG A 93 12.73 6.04 -1.25
N ASN A 94 12.81 7.27 -1.76
CA ASN A 94 12.69 7.57 -3.19
C ASN A 94 13.71 6.79 -4.04
N THR A 95 14.89 6.52 -3.50
CA THR A 95 15.93 5.71 -4.17
C THR A 95 15.60 4.22 -4.26
N ARG A 96 14.54 3.75 -3.59
CA ARG A 96 14.16 2.33 -3.48
C ARG A 96 12.72 2.04 -3.88
N ILE A 97 11.92 3.05 -4.13
CA ILE A 97 10.49 2.84 -4.43
C ILE A 97 10.28 2.00 -5.69
N ASN A 98 11.09 2.24 -6.74
CA ASN A 98 11.00 1.46 -7.97
C ASN A 98 11.34 -0.02 -7.76
N ASP A 99 12.30 -0.35 -6.86
CA ASP A 99 12.62 -1.74 -6.52
C ASP A 99 11.37 -2.45 -5.94
N VAL A 100 10.65 -1.76 -5.02
CA VAL A 100 9.46 -2.32 -4.39
C VAL A 100 8.29 -2.43 -5.37
N VAL A 101 8.05 -1.40 -6.20
CA VAL A 101 6.96 -1.44 -7.18
C VAL A 101 7.22 -2.53 -8.23
N SER A 102 8.47 -2.67 -8.71
CA SER A 102 8.86 -3.75 -9.63
C SER A 102 8.59 -5.13 -9.02
N GLU A 103 8.89 -5.29 -7.73
CA GLU A 103 8.69 -6.55 -7.02
C GLU A 103 7.20 -6.86 -6.82
N LEU A 104 6.37 -5.85 -6.52
CA LEU A 104 4.91 -6.00 -6.49
C LEU A 104 4.37 -6.43 -7.86
N VAL A 105 4.85 -5.81 -8.95
CA VAL A 105 4.46 -6.18 -10.32
C VAL A 105 4.93 -7.61 -10.65
N ARG A 106 6.15 -8.00 -10.26
CA ARG A 106 6.68 -9.35 -10.50
C ARG A 106 5.81 -10.44 -9.87
N VAL A 107 5.41 -10.26 -8.61
CA VAL A 107 4.58 -11.26 -7.91
C VAL A 107 3.12 -11.22 -8.32
N SER A 108 2.69 -10.18 -9.01
CA SER A 108 1.31 -10.03 -9.50
C SER A 108 1.09 -10.78 -10.80
N ALA A 109 -0.07 -11.42 -10.94
CA ALA A 109 -0.49 -11.99 -12.21
C ALA A 109 -0.66 -10.90 -13.28
N THR A 110 -0.58 -11.30 -14.53
CA THR A 110 -0.87 -10.43 -15.68
C THR A 110 -2.26 -9.80 -15.54
N GLY A 111 -2.36 -8.50 -15.76
CA GLY A 111 -3.61 -7.74 -15.63
C GLY A 111 -4.14 -7.69 -14.19
N ALA A 112 -3.31 -7.94 -13.18
CA ALA A 112 -3.72 -7.85 -11.79
C ALA A 112 -3.87 -6.38 -11.35
N PRO A 113 -4.91 -6.03 -10.59
CA PRO A 113 -5.01 -4.73 -9.94
C PRO A 113 -4.11 -4.68 -8.69
N ILE A 114 -3.31 -3.62 -8.57
CA ILE A 114 -2.50 -3.28 -7.39
C ILE A 114 -3.06 -2.00 -6.80
N ALA A 115 -3.76 -2.10 -5.67
CA ALA A 115 -4.29 -0.95 -4.95
C ALA A 115 -3.24 -0.40 -3.97
N VAL A 116 -2.98 0.89 -4.05
CA VAL A 116 -1.95 1.59 -3.26
C VAL A 116 -2.55 2.81 -2.59
N GLY A 117 -2.27 2.97 -1.29
CA GLY A 117 -2.64 4.16 -0.54
C GLY A 117 -1.44 4.81 0.14
N LEU A 118 -1.32 6.13 0.00
CA LEU A 118 -0.16 6.90 0.44
C LEU A 118 -0.59 8.24 1.05
N TRP A 119 0.21 8.75 1.99
CA TRP A 119 0.17 10.16 2.36
C TRP A 119 0.90 11.00 1.30
N SER A 120 0.24 12.03 0.81
CA SER A 120 0.83 12.96 -0.15
C SER A 120 1.72 14.02 0.52
N GLY A 121 2.51 14.72 -0.27
CA GLY A 121 3.33 15.86 0.13
C GLY A 121 4.10 16.45 -1.06
N ASP A 122 5.07 17.28 -0.76
CA ASP A 122 5.84 18.07 -1.73
C ASP A 122 7.17 17.37 -2.14
N ASP A 123 7.13 16.04 -2.31
CA ASP A 123 8.30 15.21 -2.67
C ASP A 123 9.42 15.23 -1.62
N GLU A 124 9.06 15.28 -0.35
CA GLU A 124 9.98 15.35 0.77
C GLU A 124 10.26 14.00 1.41
N GLU A 125 11.45 13.84 1.96
CA GLU A 125 11.83 12.70 2.82
C GLU A 125 12.14 13.22 4.23
N VAL A 126 11.35 12.80 5.22
CA VAL A 126 11.45 13.29 6.59
C VAL A 126 11.56 12.13 7.59
N LEU A 127 12.34 12.36 8.65
CA LEU A 127 12.26 11.54 9.85
C LEU A 127 11.31 12.23 10.81
N ASN A 128 10.23 11.57 11.19
CA ASN A 128 9.29 12.14 12.16
C ASN A 128 10.01 12.37 13.49
N GLN A 129 10.08 13.66 13.92
CA GLN A 129 10.76 14.06 15.14
C GLN A 129 9.87 13.93 16.38
N ASP A 130 8.55 13.82 16.16
CA ASP A 130 7.53 13.80 17.21
C ASP A 130 7.20 12.37 17.70
N ASP A 131 7.81 11.32 17.12
CA ASP A 131 7.69 9.97 17.65
C ASP A 131 8.46 9.90 18.98
N GLU A 132 7.75 9.75 20.09
CA GLU A 132 8.30 9.53 21.43
C GLU A 132 9.11 8.23 21.53
N ASP A 133 8.92 7.30 20.56
CA ASP A 133 9.69 6.09 20.43
C ASP A 133 11.09 6.38 19.89
N GLU A 134 12.11 5.70 20.43
CA GLU A 134 13.52 5.76 19.98
C GLU A 134 13.71 5.39 18.51
N GLN A 135 12.70 4.78 17.86
CA GLN A 135 12.68 4.45 16.44
C GLN A 135 11.86 5.48 15.66
N ARG A 136 12.49 6.59 15.30
CA ARG A 136 11.90 7.63 14.44
C ARG A 136 11.44 7.03 13.11
N ARG A 137 10.14 7.14 12.81
CA ARG A 137 9.59 6.67 11.53
C ARG A 137 10.03 7.59 10.39
N PHE A 138 10.52 6.97 9.33
CA PHE A 138 10.84 7.64 8.08
C PHE A 138 9.59 7.75 7.20
N PHE A 139 9.40 8.93 6.60
CA PHE A 139 8.33 9.18 5.64
C PHE A 139 8.89 9.78 4.36
N SER A 140 8.47 9.25 3.23
CA SER A 140 8.65 9.82 1.89
C SER A 140 7.27 10.23 1.39
N ARG A 141 6.96 11.52 1.49
CA ARG A 141 5.68 12.09 1.05
C ARG A 141 5.83 12.58 -0.38
N ARG A 142 5.08 11.99 -1.29
CA ARG A 142 5.21 12.23 -2.73
C ARG A 142 4.05 13.05 -3.23
N SER A 143 4.34 13.97 -4.17
CA SER A 143 3.30 14.70 -4.89
C SER A 143 2.52 13.75 -5.82
N ASP A 144 1.31 14.15 -6.20
CA ASP A 144 0.46 13.41 -7.14
C ASP A 144 1.21 13.14 -8.45
N ALA A 145 1.91 14.14 -8.97
CA ALA A 145 2.71 14.00 -10.20
C ALA A 145 3.82 12.95 -10.07
N THR A 146 4.50 12.93 -8.93
CA THR A 146 5.56 11.95 -8.66
C THR A 146 5.00 10.54 -8.50
N VAL A 147 3.88 10.38 -7.80
CA VAL A 147 3.20 9.07 -7.65
C VAL A 147 2.76 8.55 -9.01
N LEU A 148 2.03 9.35 -9.81
CA LEU A 148 1.59 8.95 -11.15
C LEU A 148 2.76 8.59 -12.07
N ARG A 149 3.87 9.33 -12.01
CA ARG A 149 5.08 9.03 -12.79
C ARG A 149 5.74 7.72 -12.36
N ILE A 150 5.85 7.45 -11.04
CA ILE A 150 6.48 6.22 -10.54
C ILE A 150 5.63 5.02 -10.96
N PHE A 151 4.35 5.01 -10.62
CA PHE A 151 3.49 3.86 -10.87
C PHE A 151 3.18 3.67 -12.35
N GLY A 152 2.99 4.76 -13.12
CA GLY A 152 2.77 4.71 -14.57
C GLY A 152 3.96 4.17 -15.37
N ALA A 153 5.16 4.13 -14.79
CA ALA A 153 6.33 3.46 -15.39
C ALA A 153 6.26 1.92 -15.27
N HIS A 154 5.35 1.38 -14.46
CA HIS A 154 5.23 -0.05 -14.16
C HIS A 154 3.93 -0.69 -14.67
N GLY A 155 2.98 0.09 -15.18
CA GLY A 155 1.70 -0.38 -15.69
C GLY A 155 0.71 0.76 -15.91
N ASP A 156 -0.53 0.43 -16.17
CA ASP A 156 -1.59 1.42 -16.42
C ASP A 156 -2.23 1.87 -15.11
N VAL A 157 -2.21 3.15 -14.80
CA VAL A 157 -2.92 3.73 -13.65
C VAL A 157 -4.40 3.90 -14.05
N GLU A 158 -5.25 2.93 -13.68
CA GLU A 158 -6.68 2.93 -14.05
C GLU A 158 -7.53 3.81 -13.15
N HIS A 159 -7.09 4.03 -11.91
CA HIS A 159 -7.78 4.85 -10.95
C HIS A 159 -6.78 5.67 -10.15
N PHE A 160 -7.08 6.94 -9.94
CA PHE A 160 -6.34 7.82 -9.05
C PHE A 160 -7.28 8.83 -8.43
N GLU A 161 -7.26 8.92 -7.12
CA GLU A 161 -7.99 9.96 -6.38
C GLU A 161 -7.18 10.45 -5.18
N THR A 162 -7.45 11.67 -4.76
CA THR A 162 -6.86 12.28 -3.57
C THR A 162 -7.93 13.01 -2.78
N TRP A 163 -7.80 13.01 -1.45
CA TRP A 163 -8.71 13.71 -0.55
C TRP A 163 -7.99 14.20 0.70
N PRO A 164 -8.50 15.26 1.35
CA PRO A 164 -7.99 15.70 2.65
C PRO A 164 -8.31 14.64 3.72
N GLU A 165 -7.29 14.19 4.45
CA GLU A 165 -7.41 13.08 5.43
C GLU A 165 -7.06 13.53 6.86
N GLY A 166 -6.93 14.77 7.12
CA GLY A 166 -6.65 15.28 8.45
C GLY A 166 -6.06 16.66 8.42
N MET A 167 -6.02 17.27 9.60
CA MET A 167 -5.38 18.57 9.80
C MET A 167 -4.23 18.40 10.80
N GLY A 168 -3.04 18.83 10.43
CA GLY A 168 -1.91 18.98 11.33
C GLY A 168 -1.80 20.41 11.80
N ILE A 169 -1.27 20.59 13.02
CA ILE A 169 -0.90 21.91 13.56
C ILE A 169 0.62 21.89 13.70
N GLU A 170 1.30 22.75 12.97
CA GLU A 170 2.74 22.97 13.22
C GLU A 170 2.92 23.72 14.52
N SER A 171 3.83 23.25 15.38
CA SER A 171 4.20 23.89 16.63
C SER A 171 5.44 24.75 16.39
N GLY A 172 5.33 26.08 16.49
CA GLY A 172 6.49 26.97 16.38
C GLY A 172 6.16 28.39 15.86
N PRO A 173 7.14 29.30 15.80
CA PRO A 173 6.96 30.62 15.22
C PRO A 173 6.66 30.51 13.71
N GLY A 174 5.42 30.85 13.29
CA GLY A 174 4.93 30.68 11.93
C GLY A 174 4.03 29.48 11.74
N ALA A 175 3.68 28.78 12.83
CA ALA A 175 2.78 27.64 12.85
C ALA A 175 1.47 27.90 12.09
N GLY A 176 1.21 27.08 11.07
CA GLY A 176 0.00 27.08 10.27
C GLY A 176 -0.77 25.79 10.40
N GLN A 177 -2.07 25.80 10.09
CA GLN A 177 -2.81 24.59 9.81
C GLN A 177 -2.46 24.12 8.42
N TRP A 178 -2.03 22.86 8.30
CA TRP A 178 -1.88 22.20 7.00
C TRP A 178 -2.88 21.06 6.90
N VAL A 179 -3.39 20.84 5.69
CA VAL A 179 -4.29 19.73 5.39
C VAL A 179 -3.45 18.62 4.77
N GLN A 180 -3.38 17.49 5.44
CA GLN A 180 -2.73 16.32 4.89
C GLN A 180 -3.67 15.65 3.90
N HIS A 181 -3.19 15.38 2.70
CA HIS A 181 -3.94 14.65 1.68
C HIS A 181 -3.51 13.19 1.65
N TYR A 182 -4.46 12.33 1.38
CA TYR A 182 -4.22 10.93 1.11
C TYR A 182 -4.42 10.67 -0.38
N GLN A 183 -3.59 9.81 -0.93
CA GLN A 183 -3.62 9.37 -2.32
C GLN A 183 -4.04 7.91 -2.37
N PHE A 184 -4.96 7.59 -3.25
CA PHE A 184 -5.32 6.20 -3.56
C PHE A 184 -5.25 6.01 -5.06
N LEU A 185 -4.58 4.94 -5.49
CA LEU A 185 -4.49 4.56 -6.89
C LEU A 185 -4.68 3.06 -7.07
N VAL A 186 -5.10 2.68 -8.27
CA VAL A 186 -5.04 1.30 -8.75
C VAL A 186 -4.21 1.25 -10.01
N LEU A 187 -3.12 0.51 -9.93
CA LEU A 187 -2.24 0.17 -11.03
C LEU A 187 -2.68 -1.17 -11.62
N ARG A 188 -2.83 -1.25 -12.94
CA ARG A 188 -3.01 -2.52 -13.65
C ARG A 188 -1.67 -3.01 -14.17
N THR A 189 -1.27 -4.24 -13.79
CA THR A 189 -0.04 -4.83 -14.33
C THR A 189 -0.13 -5.02 -15.84
N PRO A 190 1.00 -4.88 -16.58
CA PRO A 190 1.00 -5.02 -18.03
C PRO A 190 0.39 -6.35 -18.49
N PRO A 191 -0.23 -6.38 -19.68
CA PRO A 191 -0.60 -7.64 -20.31
C PRO A 191 0.67 -8.47 -20.55
N GLY A 192 0.57 -9.77 -20.40
CA GLY A 192 1.68 -10.68 -20.73
C GLY A 192 2.10 -10.52 -22.20
N PRO A 193 3.30 -10.98 -22.56
CA PRO A 193 3.71 -10.96 -23.95
C PRO A 193 2.65 -11.68 -24.79
N THR A 194 2.12 -10.99 -25.79
CA THR A 194 1.23 -11.58 -26.79
C THR A 194 2.01 -12.68 -27.50
N SER A 195 1.61 -13.91 -27.28
CA SER A 195 2.15 -15.10 -27.97
C SER A 195 1.80 -15.08 -29.45
#